data_f132bacaca7782f4a113a457f9cba055
#
_entry.id   f132bacaca7782f4a113a457f9cba055
#
_cell.length_a   1.000
_cell.length_b   1.000
_cell.length_c   1.000
_cell.angle_alpha   90.00
_cell.angle_beta   90.00
_cell.angle_gamma   90.00
#
_symmetry.space_group_name_H-M   'P 1'
#
loop_
_entity.id
_entity.type
_entity.pdbx_description
1 polymer ?
#
loop_
_entity_poly.entity_id
_entity_poly.type
_entity_poly.pdbx_seq_one_letter_code
_entity_poly.pdbx_strand_id
1 'polypeptide(L)'
;MWWRILLRLQKGEIMKLEHMTVTGADDITNVRGMIELSKEYPFLEWGILFPLSGGSRFPTSEWLAHLLEEKGKTPMNLSAHLCGGDLDDALENKSKINLDPFKRIQLNFHGLNYYQIVMKSVTDTEMTLFTVEKFLESVSNKKVIFQFDGVNDGWIYNYLDNGSFSNIQYLFDTSSGAGVLPNTFPMPYKDVTCGFAGGIGPNNIDNVVDTLKQTLSPTKPFWIDMETRVRTDGDLDLNKVAQCADIVAREVFGRHAI
;
A
#
# COMPACT_ATOMS: atom_id res chain seq x y z
N MET A 1 28.61 -20.49 6.33
CA MET A 1 27.37 -19.88 5.77
C MET A 1 27.23 -18.40 6.11
N TRP A 2 27.53 -17.96 7.31
CA TRP A 2 27.49 -16.56 7.79
C TRP A 2 28.45 -15.60 7.08
N TRP A 3 29.62 -16.05 6.66
CA TRP A 3 30.63 -15.24 5.94
C TRP A 3 30.18 -14.76 4.55
N ARG A 4 29.26 -15.48 3.89
CA ARG A 4 28.72 -15.05 2.58
C ARG A 4 27.69 -13.94 2.69
N ILE A 5 27.03 -13.78 3.83
CA ILE A 5 26.05 -12.72 4.09
C ILE A 5 26.78 -11.39 4.36
N LEU A 6 27.86 -11.43 5.16
CA LEU A 6 28.68 -10.24 5.45
C LEU A 6 29.40 -9.68 4.23
N LEU A 7 29.77 -10.52 3.25
CA LEU A 7 30.44 -10.09 2.01
C LEU A 7 29.45 -9.45 0.98
N ARG A 8 28.15 -9.69 1.11
CA ARG A 8 27.14 -9.02 0.25
C ARG A 8 26.88 -7.58 0.65
N LEU A 9 26.94 -7.25 1.94
CA LEU A 9 26.73 -5.89 2.44
C LEU A 9 27.86 -4.91 2.08
N GLN A 10 29.01 -5.40 1.58
CA GLN A 10 30.13 -4.55 1.16
C GLN A 10 30.07 -4.07 -0.28
N LYS A 11 29.05 -4.47 -1.08
CA LYS A 11 28.96 -4.15 -2.51
C LYS A 11 27.96 -3.06 -2.89
N GLY A 12 27.47 -2.23 -1.96
CA GLY A 12 26.67 -1.06 -2.33
C GLY A 12 25.44 -1.38 -3.20
N GLU A 13 24.85 -2.58 -3.05
CA GLU A 13 23.63 -2.92 -3.78
C GLU A 13 22.46 -2.09 -3.23
N ILE A 14 21.96 -1.19 -4.07
CA ILE A 14 20.85 -0.29 -3.75
C ILE A 14 19.57 -1.11 -3.67
N MET A 15 18.85 -1.01 -2.55
CA MET A 15 17.51 -1.59 -2.37
C MET A 15 16.53 -0.99 -3.39
N LYS A 16 15.62 -1.81 -3.88
CA LYS A 16 14.64 -1.38 -4.88
C LYS A 16 13.31 -1.01 -4.23
N LEU A 17 13.29 0.11 -3.48
CA LEU A 17 12.05 0.70 -3.00
C LEU A 17 11.28 1.30 -4.18
N GLU A 18 10.03 0.86 -4.39
CA GLU A 18 9.13 1.43 -5.40
C GLU A 18 8.36 2.62 -4.84
N HIS A 19 7.79 2.48 -3.64
CA HIS A 19 6.96 3.49 -3.01
C HIS A 19 7.14 3.54 -1.49
N MET A 20 6.94 4.73 -0.94
CA MET A 20 6.57 4.95 0.44
C MET A 20 5.13 5.46 0.42
N THR A 21 4.18 4.56 0.67
CA THR A 21 2.75 4.86 0.67
C THR A 21 2.36 5.49 1.99
N VAL A 22 1.61 6.59 1.91
CA VAL A 22 1.03 7.29 3.06
C VAL A 22 -0.48 7.30 2.90
N THR A 23 -1.16 6.63 3.82
CA THR A 23 -2.60 6.40 3.73
C THR A 23 -3.37 7.30 4.70
N GLY A 24 -4.59 7.71 4.29
CA GLY A 24 -5.55 8.41 5.13
C GLY A 24 -5.43 9.94 5.11
N ALA A 25 -5.10 10.54 3.97
CA ALA A 25 -5.33 11.95 3.71
C ALA A 25 -6.85 12.21 3.63
N ASP A 26 -7.29 13.34 4.16
CA ASP A 26 -8.70 13.73 4.28
C ASP A 26 -8.88 15.25 4.08
N ASP A 27 -10.10 15.76 4.29
CA ASP A 27 -10.51 17.13 3.97
C ASP A 27 -9.69 18.23 4.65
N ILE A 28 -9.03 17.94 5.75
CA ILE A 28 -8.16 18.89 6.45
C ILE A 28 -6.70 18.80 6.00
N THR A 29 -6.35 17.78 5.23
CA THR A 29 -4.97 17.58 4.75
C THR A 29 -4.62 18.63 3.69
N ASN A 30 -3.49 19.32 3.87
CA ASN A 30 -3.03 20.38 2.96
C ASN A 30 -2.58 19.81 1.62
N VAL A 31 -3.43 19.96 0.59
CA VAL A 31 -3.19 19.47 -0.78
C VAL A 31 -1.89 20.01 -1.39
N ARG A 32 -1.58 21.32 -1.19
CA ARG A 32 -0.33 21.91 -1.70
C ARG A 32 0.90 21.30 -1.04
N GLY A 33 0.84 21.06 0.27
CA GLY A 33 1.90 20.36 0.99
C GLY A 33 2.15 18.94 0.46
N MET A 34 1.08 18.20 0.14
CA MET A 34 1.21 16.89 -0.50
C MET A 34 1.90 16.98 -1.87
N ILE A 35 1.54 17.99 -2.68
CA ILE A 35 2.14 18.21 -4.00
C ILE A 35 3.63 18.55 -3.89
N GLU A 36 4.01 19.43 -2.96
CA GLU A 36 5.42 19.81 -2.75
C GLU A 36 6.25 18.60 -2.28
N LEU A 37 5.74 17.81 -1.32
CA LEU A 37 6.40 16.59 -0.89
C LEU A 37 6.54 15.56 -2.04
N SER A 38 5.54 15.46 -2.92
CA SER A 38 5.63 14.55 -4.08
C SER A 38 6.67 15.00 -5.10
N LYS A 39 6.93 16.31 -5.22
CA LYS A 39 8.01 16.83 -6.07
C LYS A 39 9.39 16.54 -5.47
N GLU A 40 9.52 16.71 -4.17
CA GLU A 40 10.76 16.50 -3.43
C GLU A 40 11.11 15.02 -3.32
N TYR A 41 10.11 14.18 -3.05
CA TYR A 41 10.24 12.74 -2.87
C TYR A 41 9.38 11.97 -3.88
N PRO A 42 9.86 11.75 -5.12
CA PRO A 42 9.09 11.11 -6.19
C PRO A 42 8.66 9.65 -5.90
N PHE A 43 9.22 9.03 -4.88
CA PHE A 43 8.84 7.70 -4.40
C PHE A 43 7.63 7.72 -3.44
N LEU A 44 7.17 8.92 -3.02
CA LEU A 44 5.92 9.03 -2.25
C LEU A 44 4.73 8.59 -3.09
N GLU A 45 3.84 7.85 -2.45
CA GLU A 45 2.53 7.49 -2.94
C GLU A 45 1.48 7.84 -1.88
N TRP A 46 0.33 8.36 -2.32
CA TRP A 46 -0.76 8.70 -1.42
C TRP A 46 -1.90 7.69 -1.58
N GLY A 47 -2.18 6.97 -0.50
CA GLY A 47 -3.29 6.03 -0.40
C GLY A 47 -4.58 6.78 -0.03
N ILE A 48 -5.52 6.82 -0.96
CA ILE A 48 -6.82 7.46 -0.78
C ILE A 48 -7.84 6.40 -0.39
N LEU A 49 -8.39 6.52 0.81
CA LEU A 49 -9.39 5.61 1.34
C LEU A 49 -10.78 5.88 0.76
N PHE A 50 -11.45 4.84 0.32
CA PHE A 50 -12.84 4.83 -0.07
C PHE A 50 -13.65 4.03 0.98
N PRO A 51 -14.90 4.48 1.30
CA PRO A 51 -15.73 5.46 0.61
C PRO A 51 -15.28 6.91 0.79
N LEU A 52 -15.63 7.77 -0.18
CA LEU A 52 -15.41 9.22 -0.11
C LEU A 52 -16.53 9.86 0.74
N SER A 53 -16.54 9.54 2.03
CA SER A 53 -17.65 9.87 2.94
C SER A 53 -17.43 11.14 3.75
N GLY A 54 -16.22 11.68 3.72
CA GLY A 54 -15.80 12.72 4.66
C GLY A 54 -15.55 12.17 6.07
N GLY A 55 -14.72 12.86 6.82
CA GLY A 55 -14.33 12.48 8.17
C GLY A 55 -12.89 12.03 8.27
N SER A 56 -12.46 11.66 9.47
CA SER A 56 -11.05 11.30 9.70
C SER A 56 -10.61 10.16 8.78
N ARG A 57 -9.56 10.39 8.01
CA ARG A 57 -8.90 9.47 7.07
C ARG A 57 -9.64 9.22 5.75
N PHE A 58 -10.93 9.52 5.67
CA PHE A 58 -11.76 9.31 4.49
C PHE A 58 -12.12 10.66 3.88
N PRO A 59 -11.51 11.09 2.77
CA PRO A 59 -11.81 12.39 2.17
C PRO A 59 -13.20 12.41 1.53
N THR A 60 -13.70 13.63 1.27
CA THR A 60 -14.86 13.83 0.39
C THR A 60 -14.46 13.71 -1.07
N SER A 61 -15.47 13.52 -1.94
CA SER A 61 -15.29 13.60 -3.39
C SER A 61 -14.82 14.98 -3.84
N GLU A 62 -15.27 16.03 -3.19
CA GLU A 62 -14.88 17.43 -3.43
C GLU A 62 -13.38 17.63 -3.13
N TRP A 63 -12.89 17.12 -2.00
CA TRP A 63 -11.48 17.21 -1.67
C TRP A 63 -10.61 16.43 -2.68
N LEU A 64 -11.03 15.23 -3.07
CA LEU A 64 -10.31 14.46 -4.09
C LEU A 64 -10.29 15.19 -5.44
N ALA A 65 -11.40 15.77 -5.85
CA ALA A 65 -11.47 16.58 -7.06
C ALA A 65 -10.52 17.79 -6.99
N HIS A 66 -10.45 18.47 -5.84
CA HIS A 66 -9.52 19.57 -5.60
C HIS A 66 -8.05 19.10 -5.67
N LEU A 67 -7.72 17.96 -5.08
CA LEU A 67 -6.36 17.37 -5.18
C LEU A 67 -5.99 17.10 -6.65
N LEU A 68 -6.90 16.53 -7.43
CA LEU A 68 -6.65 16.17 -8.83
C LEU A 68 -6.52 17.43 -9.71
N GLU A 69 -7.25 18.50 -9.41
CA GLU A 69 -7.14 19.81 -10.07
C GLU A 69 -5.80 20.48 -9.73
N GLU A 70 -5.49 20.66 -8.45
CA GLU A 70 -4.29 21.36 -7.97
C GLU A 70 -3.00 20.65 -8.41
N LYS A 71 -2.98 19.32 -8.38
CA LYS A 71 -1.81 18.60 -8.88
C LYS A 71 -1.57 18.83 -10.36
N GLY A 72 -2.63 19.06 -11.16
CA GLY A 72 -2.54 19.30 -12.59
C GLY A 72 -1.64 18.27 -13.30
N LYS A 73 -0.53 18.74 -13.87
CA LYS A 73 0.49 17.90 -14.53
C LYS A 73 1.61 17.44 -13.60
N THR A 74 1.61 17.83 -12.33
CA THR A 74 2.62 17.38 -11.36
C THR A 74 2.53 15.87 -11.19
N PRO A 75 3.62 15.12 -11.40
CA PRO A 75 3.63 13.70 -11.16
C PRO A 75 3.39 13.41 -9.68
N MET A 76 2.30 12.72 -9.38
CA MET A 76 2.00 12.17 -8.05
C MET A 76 1.61 10.71 -8.21
N ASN A 77 2.12 9.86 -7.33
CA ASN A 77 1.64 8.49 -7.26
C ASN A 77 0.41 8.47 -6.35
N LEU A 78 -0.68 7.92 -6.86
CA LEU A 78 -1.93 7.75 -6.12
C LEU A 78 -2.34 6.27 -6.15
N SER A 79 -2.76 5.76 -4.99
CA SER A 79 -3.33 4.44 -4.81
C SER A 79 -4.76 4.56 -4.27
N ALA A 80 -5.71 3.84 -4.86
CA ALA A 80 -7.07 3.75 -4.33
C ALA A 80 -7.15 2.60 -3.34
N HIS A 81 -7.57 2.86 -2.11
CA HIS A 81 -7.77 1.84 -1.09
C HIS A 81 -9.26 1.60 -0.90
N LEU A 82 -9.76 0.51 -1.48
CA LEU A 82 -11.19 0.16 -1.46
C LEU A 82 -11.52 -0.62 -0.20
N CYS A 83 -12.47 -0.10 0.59
CA CYS A 83 -12.90 -0.67 1.85
C CYS A 83 -14.41 -0.93 1.86
N GLY A 84 -14.86 -1.94 2.60
CA GLY A 84 -16.28 -2.19 2.85
C GLY A 84 -17.12 -2.29 1.59
N GLY A 85 -18.24 -1.54 1.55
CA GLY A 85 -19.19 -1.58 0.43
C GLY A 85 -18.63 -1.16 -0.91
N ASP A 86 -17.65 -0.24 -0.95
CA ASP A 86 -17.01 0.17 -2.20
C ASP A 86 -16.12 -0.93 -2.79
N LEU A 87 -15.53 -1.76 -1.93
CA LEU A 87 -14.84 -2.97 -2.37
C LEU A 87 -15.82 -3.98 -2.97
N ASP A 88 -16.95 -4.22 -2.28
CA ASP A 88 -17.99 -5.14 -2.75
C ASP A 88 -18.55 -4.66 -4.11
N ASP A 89 -18.87 -3.38 -4.21
CA ASP A 89 -19.38 -2.77 -5.45
C ASP A 89 -18.36 -2.86 -6.59
N ALA A 90 -17.07 -2.67 -6.31
CA ALA A 90 -16.02 -2.79 -7.32
C ALA A 90 -15.91 -4.24 -7.85
N LEU A 91 -15.93 -5.22 -6.95
CA LEU A 91 -15.87 -6.64 -7.31
C LEU A 91 -17.12 -7.09 -8.07
N GLU A 92 -18.29 -6.53 -7.74
CA GLU A 92 -19.56 -6.84 -8.42
C GLU A 92 -19.78 -6.02 -9.70
N ASN A 93 -18.78 -5.22 -10.12
CA ASN A 93 -18.86 -4.32 -11.28
C ASN A 93 -20.02 -3.30 -11.17
N LYS A 94 -20.31 -2.86 -9.95
CA LYS A 94 -21.34 -1.84 -9.63
C LYS A 94 -20.73 -0.50 -9.24
N SER A 95 -19.41 -0.45 -9.02
CA SER A 95 -18.69 0.73 -8.56
C SER A 95 -18.83 1.88 -9.57
N LYS A 96 -19.09 3.07 -9.02
CA LYS A 96 -19.09 4.34 -9.76
C LYS A 96 -17.79 5.13 -9.55
N ILE A 97 -16.82 4.56 -8.84
CA ILE A 97 -15.55 5.20 -8.57
C ILE A 97 -14.76 5.33 -9.87
N ASN A 98 -14.33 6.55 -10.17
CA ASN A 98 -13.35 6.76 -11.24
C ASN A 98 -11.95 6.34 -10.76
N LEU A 99 -11.47 5.19 -11.22
CA LEU A 99 -10.15 4.65 -10.88
C LEU A 99 -9.03 5.17 -11.80
N ASP A 100 -9.31 5.96 -12.85
CA ASP A 100 -8.31 6.42 -13.80
C ASP A 100 -7.13 7.17 -13.18
N PRO A 101 -7.31 8.04 -12.16
CA PRO A 101 -6.22 8.77 -11.54
C PRO A 101 -5.21 7.89 -10.80
N PHE A 102 -5.60 6.65 -10.46
CA PHE A 102 -4.83 5.77 -9.58
C PHE A 102 -4.03 4.76 -10.39
N LYS A 103 -2.75 4.60 -10.05
CA LYS A 103 -1.87 3.58 -10.66
C LYS A 103 -2.00 2.22 -9.97
N ARG A 104 -2.35 2.24 -8.69
CA ARG A 104 -2.49 1.07 -7.85
C ARG A 104 -3.85 1.07 -7.17
N ILE A 105 -4.39 -0.11 -6.91
CA ILE A 105 -5.68 -0.30 -6.23
C ILE A 105 -5.45 -1.34 -5.13
N GLN A 106 -5.70 -0.97 -3.89
CA GLN A 106 -5.64 -1.90 -2.76
C GLN A 106 -7.03 -2.37 -2.39
N LEU A 107 -7.17 -3.66 -2.27
CA LEU A 107 -8.39 -4.33 -1.85
C LEU A 107 -8.27 -4.68 -0.37
N ASN A 108 -8.94 -3.88 0.47
CA ASN A 108 -8.91 -4.05 1.93
C ASN A 108 -9.98 -5.04 2.35
N PHE A 109 -9.64 -6.33 2.32
CA PHE A 109 -10.54 -7.43 2.72
C PHE A 109 -10.73 -7.53 4.24
N HIS A 110 -10.61 -6.46 4.99
CA HIS A 110 -10.74 -6.44 6.45
C HIS A 110 -12.04 -7.07 6.92
N GLY A 111 -11.94 -8.10 7.76
CA GLY A 111 -13.09 -8.77 8.36
C GLY A 111 -13.92 -9.60 7.38
N LEU A 112 -13.56 -9.68 6.11
CA LEU A 112 -14.08 -10.68 5.22
C LEU A 112 -13.43 -12.01 5.58
N ASN A 113 -13.96 -12.69 6.60
CA ASN A 113 -13.63 -14.07 6.87
C ASN A 113 -13.67 -14.83 5.54
N TYR A 114 -12.64 -15.66 5.28
CA TYR A 114 -12.67 -16.70 4.26
C TYR A 114 -14.06 -17.36 4.17
N TYR A 115 -14.74 -17.53 5.31
CA TYR A 115 -16.14 -17.95 5.41
C TYR A 115 -17.16 -16.98 4.78
N GLN A 116 -16.98 -15.68 4.80
CA GLN A 116 -17.94 -14.76 4.16
C GLN A 116 -17.70 -14.64 2.65
N ILE A 117 -16.44 -14.69 2.22
CA ILE A 117 -16.09 -14.79 0.80
C ILE A 117 -16.50 -16.18 0.28
N VAL A 118 -16.29 -17.25 1.03
CA VAL A 118 -16.60 -18.62 0.66
C VAL A 118 -18.06 -19.01 0.97
N MET A 119 -18.70 -18.47 2.02
CA MET A 119 -20.06 -18.88 2.42
C MET A 119 -21.18 -17.99 1.87
N LYS A 120 -20.92 -16.75 1.49
CA LYS A 120 -21.78 -16.12 0.46
C LYS A 120 -21.79 -16.98 -0.81
N SER A 121 -20.86 -17.88 -0.93
CA SER A 121 -20.57 -18.70 -2.07
C SER A 121 -20.54 -20.22 -1.83
N VAL A 122 -21.08 -20.76 -0.77
CA VAL A 122 -21.40 -22.23 -0.81
C VAL A 122 -22.62 -22.51 -1.69
N THR A 123 -23.42 -21.48 -1.96
CA THR A 123 -24.28 -21.43 -3.16
C THR A 123 -23.59 -20.75 -4.37
N ASP A 124 -22.38 -20.09 -4.24
CA ASP A 124 -21.79 -19.21 -5.25
C ASP A 124 -20.25 -19.17 -5.24
N THR A 125 -19.53 -20.26 -4.96
CA THR A 125 -18.05 -20.30 -4.87
C THR A 125 -17.38 -19.94 -6.19
N GLU A 126 -17.93 -20.34 -7.30
CA GLU A 126 -17.47 -19.95 -8.63
C GLU A 126 -17.68 -18.46 -8.91
N MET A 127 -18.73 -17.84 -8.34
CA MET A 127 -19.06 -16.45 -8.59
C MET A 127 -18.10 -15.49 -7.91
N THR A 128 -17.55 -15.79 -6.73
CA THR A 128 -16.64 -14.88 -6.00
C THR A 128 -15.24 -14.86 -6.62
N LEU A 129 -14.69 -16.02 -6.99
CA LEU A 129 -13.42 -16.08 -7.73
C LEU A 129 -13.57 -15.38 -9.10
N PHE A 130 -14.68 -15.62 -9.77
CA PHE A 130 -15.00 -15.01 -11.05
C PHE A 130 -15.15 -13.46 -10.94
N THR A 131 -15.66 -12.91 -9.84
CA THR A 131 -15.75 -11.47 -9.65
C THR A 131 -14.38 -10.81 -9.43
N VAL A 132 -13.49 -11.45 -8.66
CA VAL A 132 -12.11 -10.96 -8.49
C VAL A 132 -11.35 -11.01 -9.80
N GLU A 133 -11.45 -12.10 -10.55
CA GLU A 133 -10.81 -12.26 -11.87
C GLU A 133 -11.29 -11.21 -12.86
N LYS A 134 -12.60 -11.01 -12.98
CA LYS A 134 -13.17 -9.95 -13.82
C LYS A 134 -12.71 -8.56 -13.41
N PHE A 135 -12.64 -8.30 -12.11
CA PHE A 135 -12.11 -7.03 -11.62
C PHE A 135 -10.65 -6.85 -12.05
N LEU A 136 -9.79 -7.86 -11.85
CA LEU A 136 -8.38 -7.82 -12.25
C LEU A 136 -8.21 -7.61 -13.75
N GLU A 137 -9.04 -8.24 -14.57
CA GLU A 137 -9.06 -8.04 -16.01
C GLU A 137 -9.47 -6.61 -16.39
N SER A 138 -10.51 -6.07 -15.75
CA SER A 138 -11.00 -4.72 -16.01
C SER A 138 -9.99 -3.62 -15.68
N VAL A 139 -9.07 -3.89 -14.74
CA VAL A 139 -7.99 -2.99 -14.32
C VAL A 139 -6.60 -3.54 -14.66
N SER A 140 -6.48 -4.29 -15.74
CA SER A 140 -5.23 -4.97 -16.15
C SER A 140 -4.04 -4.04 -16.38
N ASN A 141 -4.30 -2.75 -16.64
CA ASN A 141 -3.28 -1.70 -16.78
C ASN A 141 -2.83 -1.09 -15.44
N LYS A 142 -3.37 -1.54 -14.30
CA LYS A 142 -3.07 -1.08 -12.94
C LYS A 142 -2.50 -2.23 -12.12
N LYS A 143 -1.81 -1.90 -11.04
CA LYS A 143 -1.41 -2.90 -10.04
C LYS A 143 -2.51 -3.03 -8.99
N VAL A 144 -2.85 -4.27 -8.64
CA VAL A 144 -3.85 -4.58 -7.62
C VAL A 144 -3.16 -5.19 -6.41
N ILE A 145 -3.38 -4.60 -5.24
CA ILE A 145 -2.75 -4.99 -3.98
C ILE A 145 -3.76 -5.78 -3.15
N PHE A 146 -3.39 -7.00 -2.77
CA PHE A 146 -4.10 -7.79 -1.78
C PHE A 146 -3.45 -7.59 -0.41
N GLN A 147 -4.27 -7.35 0.61
CA GLN A 147 -3.79 -7.19 1.97
C GLN A 147 -3.77 -8.55 2.69
N PHE A 148 -2.60 -8.92 3.20
CA PHE A 148 -2.42 -10.05 4.11
C PHE A 148 -2.57 -9.55 5.54
N ASP A 149 -3.60 -10.01 6.22
CA ASP A 149 -3.96 -9.60 7.59
C ASP A 149 -3.95 -10.75 8.60
N GLY A 150 -3.48 -11.93 8.19
CA GLY A 150 -3.48 -13.16 9.00
C GLY A 150 -4.79 -13.95 8.93
N VAL A 151 -5.87 -13.35 8.41
CA VAL A 151 -7.19 -14.00 8.27
C VAL A 151 -7.41 -14.48 6.83
N ASN A 152 -7.00 -13.66 5.86
CA ASN A 152 -7.21 -13.91 4.43
C ASN A 152 -6.06 -14.67 3.75
N ASP A 153 -4.96 -14.89 4.45
CA ASP A 153 -3.69 -15.36 3.90
C ASP A 153 -3.83 -16.66 3.09
N GLY A 154 -4.56 -17.63 3.62
CA GLY A 154 -4.74 -18.92 2.97
C GLY A 154 -5.43 -18.83 1.61
N TRP A 155 -6.43 -17.95 1.48
CA TRP A 155 -7.13 -17.72 0.22
C TRP A 155 -6.24 -17.00 -0.79
N ILE A 156 -5.53 -15.96 -0.36
CA ILE A 156 -4.65 -15.17 -1.22
C ILE A 156 -3.52 -16.06 -1.75
N TYR A 157 -2.89 -16.90 -0.91
CA TYR A 157 -1.86 -17.84 -1.35
C TYR A 157 -2.39 -18.83 -2.38
N ASN A 158 -3.56 -19.43 -2.13
CA ASN A 158 -4.18 -20.36 -3.08
C ASN A 158 -4.48 -19.68 -4.42
N TYR A 159 -4.94 -18.44 -4.39
CA TYR A 159 -5.22 -17.65 -5.58
C TYR A 159 -3.94 -17.31 -6.36
N LEU A 160 -2.88 -16.90 -5.67
CA LEU A 160 -1.58 -16.61 -6.28
C LEU A 160 -0.91 -17.87 -6.84
N ASP A 161 -1.15 -19.05 -6.24
CA ASP A 161 -0.60 -20.31 -6.72
C ASP A 161 -1.24 -20.78 -8.02
N ASN A 162 -2.52 -20.53 -8.20
CA ASN A 162 -3.33 -21.02 -9.31
C ASN A 162 -3.67 -19.95 -10.36
N GLY A 163 -3.44 -18.67 -10.02
CA GLY A 163 -3.78 -17.53 -10.88
C GLY A 163 -2.71 -17.17 -11.90
N SER A 164 -3.16 -16.59 -13.03
CA SER A 164 -2.30 -16.19 -14.15
C SER A 164 -2.10 -14.67 -14.24
N PHE A 165 -2.47 -13.89 -13.21
CA PHE A 165 -2.46 -12.44 -13.28
C PHE A 165 -1.10 -11.85 -12.88
N SER A 166 -0.49 -11.07 -13.78
CA SER A 166 0.80 -10.42 -13.60
C SER A 166 0.71 -9.03 -12.93
N ASN A 167 -0.50 -8.52 -12.71
CA ASN A 167 -0.75 -7.20 -12.14
C ASN A 167 -1.02 -7.22 -10.63
N ILE A 168 -0.89 -8.38 -9.97
CA ILE A 168 -1.08 -8.54 -8.54
C ILE A 168 0.18 -8.14 -7.76
N GLN A 169 -0.04 -7.46 -6.65
CA GLN A 169 0.92 -7.19 -5.58
C GLN A 169 0.27 -7.55 -4.25
N TYR A 170 1.03 -7.63 -3.17
CA TYR A 170 0.45 -7.86 -1.86
C TYR A 170 1.13 -7.04 -0.76
N LEU A 171 0.35 -6.68 0.25
CA LEU A 171 0.76 -5.92 1.41
C LEU A 171 0.69 -6.80 2.65
N PHE A 172 1.79 -6.95 3.37
CA PHE A 172 1.80 -7.53 4.71
C PHE A 172 1.41 -6.47 5.74
N ASP A 173 0.21 -6.59 6.29
CA ASP A 173 -0.28 -5.78 7.41
C ASP A 173 -0.80 -6.70 8.52
N THR A 174 0.12 -7.26 9.29
CA THR A 174 -0.20 -8.15 10.40
C THR A 174 -0.89 -7.46 11.57
N SER A 175 -0.97 -6.12 11.54
CA SER A 175 -1.65 -5.34 12.58
C SER A 175 -3.13 -5.14 12.31
N SER A 176 -3.60 -5.52 11.13
CA SER A 176 -4.99 -5.28 10.69
C SER A 176 -5.43 -3.82 10.88
N GLY A 177 -4.55 -2.87 10.57
CA GLY A 177 -4.80 -1.44 10.75
C GLY A 177 -4.60 -0.91 12.18
N ALA A 178 -4.26 -1.77 13.16
CA ALA A 178 -4.03 -1.34 14.56
C ALA A 178 -2.74 -0.53 14.77
N GLY A 179 -1.89 -0.41 13.75
CA GLY A 179 -0.65 0.37 13.82
C GLY A 179 0.40 -0.22 14.77
N VAL A 180 0.47 -1.54 14.88
CA VAL A 180 1.45 -2.28 15.69
C VAL A 180 2.56 -2.80 14.79
N LEU A 181 3.82 -2.45 15.12
CA LEU A 181 4.98 -2.96 14.39
C LEU A 181 5.13 -4.46 14.63
N PRO A 182 5.25 -5.28 13.57
CA PRO A 182 5.50 -6.70 13.74
C PRO A 182 6.93 -6.95 14.26
N ASN A 183 7.12 -8.02 15.02
CA ASN A 183 8.46 -8.43 15.49
C ASN A 183 9.38 -8.85 14.32
N THR A 184 8.80 -9.37 13.25
CA THR A 184 9.50 -9.80 12.04
C THR A 184 8.62 -9.55 10.83
N PHE A 185 9.25 -9.17 9.71
CA PHE A 185 8.53 -9.09 8.43
C PHE A 185 8.58 -10.45 7.74
N PRO A 186 7.45 -10.91 7.15
CA PRO A 186 7.43 -12.15 6.41
C PRO A 186 8.28 -12.03 5.12
N MET A 187 8.78 -13.18 4.67
CA MET A 187 9.48 -13.24 3.38
C MET A 187 8.48 -13.04 2.23
N PRO A 188 8.86 -12.29 1.19
CA PRO A 188 8.05 -12.18 -0.02
C PRO A 188 7.69 -13.54 -0.59
N TYR A 189 6.43 -13.70 -0.98
CA TYR A 189 5.96 -14.91 -1.63
C TYR A 189 6.33 -14.90 -3.12
N LYS A 190 7.05 -15.92 -3.57
CA LYS A 190 7.53 -16.06 -4.96
C LYS A 190 8.22 -14.78 -5.47
N ASP A 191 7.96 -14.41 -6.72
CA ASP A 191 8.52 -13.23 -7.36
C ASP A 191 7.54 -12.03 -7.42
N VAL A 192 6.50 -12.06 -6.60
CA VAL A 192 5.53 -10.96 -6.50
C VAL A 192 6.11 -9.81 -5.69
N THR A 193 5.96 -8.59 -6.16
CA THR A 193 6.32 -7.37 -5.41
C THR A 193 5.43 -7.25 -4.18
N CYS A 194 6.02 -6.97 -3.01
CA CYS A 194 5.29 -6.87 -1.77
C CYS A 194 5.55 -5.57 -1.01
N GLY A 195 4.58 -5.18 -0.21
CA GLY A 195 4.63 -4.09 0.74
C GLY A 195 4.65 -4.55 2.18
N PHE A 196 5.09 -3.66 3.04
CA PHE A 196 5.19 -3.89 4.47
C PHE A 196 4.54 -2.73 5.22
N ALA A 197 3.58 -3.07 6.07
CA ALA A 197 2.83 -2.14 6.91
C ALA A 197 2.88 -2.54 8.38
N GLY A 198 2.25 -1.72 9.21
CA GLY A 198 2.09 -1.95 10.65
C GLY A 198 2.96 -1.04 11.50
N GLY A 199 2.38 0.02 12.05
CA GLY A 199 3.01 0.90 13.03
C GLY A 199 4.30 1.58 12.60
N ILE A 200 4.53 1.77 11.30
CA ILE A 200 5.72 2.42 10.74
C ILE A 200 5.55 3.93 10.82
N GLY A 201 6.60 4.63 11.24
CA GLY A 201 6.61 6.08 11.36
C GLY A 201 7.99 6.63 11.72
N PRO A 202 8.12 7.94 12.01
CA PRO A 202 9.40 8.63 12.18
C PRO A 202 10.35 7.99 13.21
N ASN A 203 9.78 7.36 14.24
CA ASN A 203 10.55 6.82 15.36
C ASN A 203 11.13 5.42 15.12
N ASN A 204 10.82 4.77 13.98
CA ASN A 204 11.22 3.39 13.74
C ASN A 204 11.48 3.04 12.28
N ILE A 205 11.24 3.95 11.34
CA ILE A 205 11.36 3.67 9.91
C ILE A 205 12.80 3.33 9.49
N ASP A 206 13.79 3.87 10.15
CA ASP A 206 15.22 3.52 9.97
C ASP A 206 15.46 2.04 10.30
N ASN A 207 15.00 1.59 11.46
CA ASN A 207 15.10 0.19 11.88
C ASN A 207 14.29 -0.74 10.95
N VAL A 208 13.13 -0.29 10.48
CA VAL A 208 12.32 -1.03 9.51
C VAL A 208 13.09 -1.22 8.20
N VAL A 209 13.65 -0.14 7.65
CA VAL A 209 14.46 -0.20 6.43
C VAL A 209 15.66 -1.12 6.61
N ASP A 210 16.37 -1.04 7.73
CA ASP A 210 17.51 -1.91 8.01
C ASP A 210 17.10 -3.39 8.15
N THR A 211 15.96 -3.66 8.77
CA THR A 211 15.40 -5.03 8.84
C THR A 211 15.06 -5.56 7.44
N LEU A 212 14.42 -4.72 6.60
CA LEU A 212 14.08 -5.10 5.23
C LEU A 212 15.34 -5.32 4.37
N LYS A 213 16.40 -4.51 4.54
CA LYS A 213 17.71 -4.74 3.89
C LYS A 213 18.30 -6.11 4.22
N GLN A 214 18.09 -6.60 5.44
CA GLN A 214 18.59 -7.91 5.88
C GLN A 214 17.68 -9.06 5.40
N THR A 215 16.40 -8.80 5.21
CA THR A 215 15.38 -9.79 4.89
C THR A 215 15.22 -9.98 3.37
N LEU A 216 15.26 -8.88 2.61
CA LEU A 216 14.96 -8.89 1.19
C LEU A 216 16.21 -9.06 0.34
N SER A 217 16.05 -9.67 -0.84
CA SER A 217 17.09 -9.59 -1.88
C SER A 217 17.18 -8.15 -2.41
N PRO A 218 18.38 -7.57 -2.59
CA PRO A 218 18.55 -6.20 -3.09
C PRO A 218 17.85 -5.92 -4.42
N THR A 219 17.71 -6.94 -5.27
CA THR A 219 17.06 -6.81 -6.58
C THR A 219 15.54 -6.87 -6.52
N LYS A 220 14.96 -7.27 -5.37
CA LYS A 220 13.52 -7.45 -5.21
C LYS A 220 12.85 -6.12 -4.95
N PRO A 221 11.88 -5.68 -5.78
CA PRO A 221 11.14 -4.46 -5.52
C PRO A 221 10.20 -4.65 -4.32
N PHE A 222 10.05 -3.60 -3.52
CA PHE A 222 9.16 -3.55 -2.37
C PHE A 222 8.65 -2.13 -2.14
N TRP A 223 7.64 -1.99 -1.27
CA TRP A 223 7.21 -0.69 -0.75
C TRP A 223 6.94 -0.75 0.75
N ILE A 224 6.82 0.42 1.35
CA ILE A 224 6.44 0.60 2.75
C ILE A 224 5.10 1.34 2.77
N ASP A 225 4.17 0.91 3.63
CA ASP A 225 2.89 1.58 3.84
C ASP A 225 2.76 2.04 5.29
N MET A 226 2.32 3.28 5.48
CA MET A 226 2.16 3.90 6.79
C MET A 226 0.89 4.74 6.88
N GLU A 227 0.28 4.73 8.05
CA GLU A 227 -0.95 5.47 8.33
C GLU A 227 -0.93 6.08 9.73
N THR A 228 -1.11 5.27 10.75
CA THR A 228 -1.37 5.70 12.13
C THR A 228 -0.22 6.51 12.74
N ARG A 229 1.05 6.15 12.47
CA ARG A 229 2.22 6.78 13.10
C ARG A 229 2.68 8.07 12.43
N VAL A 230 2.10 8.41 11.29
CA VAL A 230 2.32 9.70 10.61
C VAL A 230 1.18 10.69 10.86
N ARG A 231 0.43 10.49 11.96
CA ARG A 231 -0.67 11.37 12.39
C ARG A 231 -0.32 12.10 13.69
N THR A 232 -0.93 13.27 13.89
CA THR A 232 -0.91 14.04 15.13
C THR A 232 -2.34 14.45 15.47
N ASP A 233 -2.81 14.11 16.66
CA ASP A 233 -4.18 14.39 17.14
C ASP A 233 -5.29 13.87 16.21
N GLY A 234 -5.02 12.78 15.51
CA GLY A 234 -5.95 12.18 14.54
C GLY A 234 -5.75 12.63 13.09
N ASP A 235 -5.01 13.69 12.83
CA ASP A 235 -4.83 14.32 11.52
C ASP A 235 -3.52 13.87 10.86
N LEU A 236 -3.50 13.76 9.53
CA LEU A 236 -2.28 13.45 8.79
C LEU A 236 -1.27 14.60 8.93
N ASP A 237 -0.10 14.26 9.47
CA ASP A 237 0.98 15.22 9.74
C ASP A 237 2.05 15.14 8.64
N LEU A 238 2.02 16.09 7.72
CA LEU A 238 2.96 16.16 6.60
C LEU A 238 4.41 16.35 7.04
N ASN A 239 4.67 16.92 8.25
CA ASN A 239 6.03 17.02 8.78
C ASN A 239 6.56 15.63 9.16
N LYS A 240 5.72 14.76 9.74
CA LYS A 240 6.09 13.37 10.03
C LYS A 240 6.31 12.59 8.75
N VAL A 241 5.52 12.84 7.72
CA VAL A 241 5.72 12.24 6.38
C VAL A 241 7.07 12.67 5.80
N ALA A 242 7.39 13.98 5.84
CA ALA A 242 8.68 14.50 5.40
C ALA A 242 9.85 13.85 6.15
N GLN A 243 9.78 13.75 7.48
CA GLN A 243 10.80 13.08 8.29
C GLN A 243 11.02 11.63 7.87
N CYS A 244 9.94 10.88 7.61
CA CYS A 244 10.05 9.52 7.10
C CYS A 244 10.69 9.48 5.71
N ALA A 245 10.29 10.38 4.83
CA ALA A 245 10.81 10.47 3.47
C ALA A 245 12.31 10.81 3.44
N ASP A 246 12.76 11.72 4.30
CA ASP A 246 14.18 12.05 4.48
C ASP A 246 15.00 10.83 4.91
N ILE A 247 14.51 10.09 5.90
CA ILE A 247 15.17 8.86 6.37
C ILE A 247 15.26 7.84 5.24
N VAL A 248 14.17 7.59 4.52
CA VAL A 248 14.15 6.67 3.39
C VAL A 248 15.06 7.14 2.25
N ALA A 249 15.07 8.44 1.94
CA ALA A 249 15.94 9.01 0.92
C ALA A 249 17.42 8.76 1.23
N ARG A 250 17.80 8.94 2.49
CA ARG A 250 19.17 8.69 2.97
C ARG A 250 19.51 7.20 2.99
N GLU A 251 18.68 6.39 3.61
CA GLU A 251 18.96 4.98 3.88
C GLU A 251 18.86 4.11 2.62
N VAL A 252 17.94 4.42 1.70
CA VAL A 252 17.68 3.60 0.52
C VAL A 252 18.42 4.14 -0.71
N PHE A 253 18.44 5.46 -0.90
CA PHE A 253 18.95 6.08 -2.12
C PHE A 253 20.30 6.78 -1.93
N GLY A 254 20.84 6.81 -0.69
CA GLY A 254 22.10 7.50 -0.39
C GLY A 254 22.06 9.02 -0.61
N ARG A 255 20.86 9.61 -0.61
CA ARG A 255 20.67 11.05 -0.79
C ARG A 255 20.69 11.74 0.58
N HIS A 256 21.61 12.68 0.76
CA HIS A 256 21.50 13.64 1.86
C HIS A 256 20.49 14.71 1.46
N ALA A 257 19.60 15.09 2.41
CA ALA A 257 18.78 16.28 2.24
C ALA A 257 19.70 17.46 1.92
N ILE A 258 19.37 18.20 0.87
CA ILE A 258 20.10 19.40 0.43
C ILE A 258 19.68 20.57 1.30
#